data_0235dd5d729ddf1ca6524dc433672862
#
_entry.id   0235dd5d729ddf1ca6524dc433672862
#
_cell.length_a   1.000
_cell.length_b   1.000
_cell.length_c   1.000
_cell.angle_alpha   90.00
_cell.angle_beta   90.00
_cell.angle_gamma   90.00
#
_symmetry.space_group_name_H-M   'P 1'
#
loop_
_entity.id
_entity.type
_entity.pdbx_description
1 polymer ?
#
loop_
_entity_poly.entity_id
_entity_poly.type
_entity_poly.pdbx_seq_one_letter_code
_entity_poly.pdbx_strand_id
1 'polypeptide(L)'
;MIIKNIMTAIDTIAETQGHTIAYDELGNTHTYEQLKKYSDSLASFIENLHVADKAPIMVYGGQQFDMIASFLGSVKAGHAYVPVDVNSADERLTDIIEIGQPALIIAVDELPIEVADVTVINKTQLTEIFNTGNAFKMTQPVVGDENFYIIFTSGTTGKPKGVQISHDNLVSFASWMLGETFDWQSGSNVLSQPPYSFDLSVMDWIPTLLAKGTLKALPKESADDFKALFKILPSLQLNKWVSTPSFADVALLDPEFKQQNHPNLNAFFFCGEVLTSTTAQKLLDRFPDAKVYNTYGPTEATVAVTGLQITQDVIASHDKMPIGYVKSDTKIIIQDSDG
;
A
#
# COMPACT_ATOMS: atom_id res chain seq x y z
N MET A 1 2.85 -16.56 10.79
CA MET A 1 3.99 -15.73 11.33
C MET A 1 3.43 -14.82 12.41
N ILE A 2 4.06 -14.69 13.58
CA ILE A 2 3.63 -13.70 14.59
C ILE A 2 4.40 -12.42 14.31
N ILE A 3 3.71 -11.42 13.76
CA ILE A 3 4.28 -10.09 13.52
C ILE A 3 4.13 -9.29 14.81
N LYS A 4 5.26 -8.92 15.42
CA LYS A 4 5.25 -8.06 16.63
C LYS A 4 5.58 -6.62 16.30
N ASN A 5 6.41 -6.40 15.28
CA ASN A 5 6.81 -5.08 14.82
C ASN A 5 7.13 -5.17 13.33
N ILE A 6 6.49 -4.30 12.54
CA ILE A 6 6.59 -4.30 11.09
C ILE A 6 7.99 -3.91 10.63
N MET A 7 8.58 -2.87 11.24
CA MET A 7 9.92 -2.40 10.86
C MET A 7 10.98 -3.47 11.14
N THR A 8 10.95 -4.05 12.34
CA THR A 8 11.88 -5.12 12.70
C THR A 8 11.75 -6.34 11.79
N ALA A 9 10.53 -6.70 11.39
CA ALA A 9 10.30 -7.82 10.49
C ALA A 9 10.89 -7.56 9.10
N ILE A 10 10.68 -6.38 8.52
CA ILE A 10 11.25 -5.98 7.22
C ILE A 10 12.77 -5.90 7.30
N ASP A 11 13.34 -5.28 8.35
CA ASP A 11 14.78 -5.18 8.53
C ASP A 11 15.45 -6.56 8.69
N THR A 12 14.80 -7.49 9.40
CA THR A 12 15.28 -8.88 9.51
C THR A 12 15.34 -9.57 8.14
N ILE A 13 14.39 -9.29 7.25
CA ILE A 13 14.42 -9.82 5.88
C ILE A 13 15.59 -9.20 5.11
N ALA A 14 15.82 -7.89 5.24
CA ALA A 14 16.94 -7.20 4.61
C ALA A 14 18.29 -7.75 5.08
N GLU A 15 18.42 -8.10 6.35
CA GLU A 15 19.65 -8.67 6.93
C GLU A 15 19.88 -10.13 6.52
N THR A 16 18.81 -10.93 6.36
CA THR A 16 18.92 -12.36 6.09
C THR A 16 18.81 -12.72 4.60
N GLN A 17 18.13 -11.89 3.81
CA GLN A 17 17.85 -12.09 2.39
C GLN A 17 17.96 -10.79 1.59
N GLY A 18 18.93 -9.93 1.94
CA GLY A 18 19.06 -8.57 1.42
C GLY A 18 19.10 -8.44 -0.10
N HIS A 19 19.64 -9.45 -0.80
CA HIS A 19 19.72 -9.44 -2.27
C HIS A 19 18.40 -9.72 -2.99
N THR A 20 17.34 -10.15 -2.26
CA THR A 20 16.01 -10.34 -2.85
C THR A 20 15.47 -9.00 -3.32
N ILE A 21 14.81 -8.97 -4.48
CA ILE A 21 14.15 -7.77 -5.00
C ILE A 21 12.92 -7.49 -4.15
N ALA A 22 12.86 -6.28 -3.57
CA ALA A 22 11.72 -5.79 -2.80
C ALA A 22 10.75 -4.99 -3.69
N TYR A 23 11.30 -4.32 -4.70
CA TYR A 23 10.55 -3.40 -5.56
C TYR A 23 11.05 -3.47 -7.00
N ASP A 24 10.14 -3.48 -7.96
CA ASP A 24 10.44 -3.52 -9.38
C ASP A 24 9.45 -2.61 -10.13
N GLU A 25 9.95 -1.48 -10.61
CA GLU A 25 9.23 -0.56 -11.46
C GLU A 25 9.65 -0.78 -12.91
N LEU A 26 8.92 -1.65 -13.60
CA LEU A 26 9.12 -1.95 -15.02
C LEU A 26 10.58 -2.29 -15.40
N GLY A 27 11.28 -3.02 -14.52
CA GLY A 27 12.67 -3.44 -14.71
C GLY A 27 13.71 -2.59 -13.95
N ASN A 28 13.30 -1.44 -13.38
CA ASN A 28 14.11 -0.72 -12.40
C ASN A 28 13.92 -1.38 -11.03
N THR A 29 14.92 -2.14 -10.58
CA THR A 29 14.78 -3.01 -9.42
C THR A 29 15.55 -2.51 -8.21
N HIS A 30 14.96 -2.68 -7.03
CA HIS A 30 15.58 -2.39 -5.75
C HIS A 30 15.44 -3.58 -4.79
N THR A 31 16.53 -3.85 -4.07
CA THR A 31 16.59 -4.97 -3.12
C THR A 31 16.12 -4.60 -1.72
N TYR A 32 15.87 -5.60 -0.86
CA TYR A 32 15.60 -5.37 0.56
C TYR A 32 16.78 -4.70 1.29
N GLU A 33 18.02 -5.00 0.90
CA GLU A 33 19.20 -4.33 1.42
C GLU A 33 19.21 -2.83 1.08
N GLN A 34 18.85 -2.47 -0.15
CA GLN A 34 18.71 -1.08 -0.56
C GLN A 34 17.56 -0.39 0.19
N LEU A 35 16.43 -1.08 0.38
CA LEU A 35 15.30 -0.57 1.12
C LEU A 35 15.69 -0.24 2.57
N LYS A 36 16.40 -1.16 3.24
CA LYS A 36 16.93 -0.91 4.59
C LYS A 36 17.91 0.24 4.59
N LYS A 37 18.91 0.24 3.71
CA LYS A 37 19.91 1.29 3.60
C LYS A 37 19.29 2.67 3.43
N TYR A 38 18.30 2.82 2.54
CA TYR A 38 17.67 4.12 2.26
C TYR A 38 16.82 4.57 3.43
N SER A 39 15.99 3.69 3.97
CA SER A 39 15.15 4.02 5.12
C SER A 39 15.97 4.32 6.39
N ASP A 40 17.09 3.62 6.61
CA ASP A 40 18.00 3.89 7.73
C ASP A 40 18.71 5.25 7.57
N SER A 41 19.18 5.57 6.37
CA SER A 41 19.83 6.86 6.07
C SER A 41 18.89 8.02 6.31
N LEU A 42 17.63 7.89 5.86
CA LEU A 42 16.61 8.91 6.07
C LEU A 42 16.22 9.03 7.55
N ALA A 43 16.03 7.90 8.24
CA ALA A 43 15.72 7.92 9.68
C ALA A 43 16.82 8.62 10.49
N SER A 44 18.08 8.35 10.20
CA SER A 44 19.23 9.03 10.81
C SER A 44 19.23 10.54 10.53
N PHE A 45 18.87 10.93 9.30
CA PHE A 45 18.74 12.34 8.95
C PHE A 45 17.59 13.03 9.71
N ILE A 46 16.39 12.41 9.77
CA ILE A 46 15.22 12.93 10.49
C ILE A 46 15.53 13.10 11.99
N GLU A 47 16.17 12.10 12.62
CA GLU A 47 16.56 12.17 14.04
C GLU A 47 17.46 13.39 14.31
N ASN A 48 18.43 13.68 13.42
CA ASN A 48 19.33 14.81 13.53
C ASN A 48 18.67 16.18 13.27
N LEU A 49 17.52 16.22 12.61
CA LEU A 49 16.77 17.46 12.41
C LEU A 49 16.03 17.93 13.69
N HIS A 50 15.89 17.04 14.68
CA HIS A 50 15.17 17.33 15.93
C HIS A 50 13.78 17.94 15.69
N VAL A 51 13.03 17.40 14.72
CA VAL A 51 11.65 17.83 14.45
C VAL A 51 10.76 17.54 15.66
N ALA A 52 9.58 18.21 15.72
CA ALA A 52 8.67 18.04 16.85
C ALA A 52 8.28 16.57 17.05
N ASP A 53 8.34 16.11 18.31
CA ASP A 53 8.07 14.72 18.67
C ASP A 53 6.70 14.25 18.17
N LYS A 54 6.67 13.06 17.54
CA LYS A 54 5.48 12.45 16.94
C LYS A 54 4.75 13.27 15.87
N ALA A 55 5.24 14.45 15.48
CA ALA A 55 4.64 15.19 14.39
C ALA A 55 4.75 14.39 13.08
N PRO A 56 3.71 14.38 12.22
CA PRO A 56 3.72 13.57 11.01
C PRO A 56 4.72 14.11 9.97
N ILE A 57 5.17 13.23 9.09
CA ILE A 57 6.02 13.58 7.95
C ILE A 57 5.23 13.33 6.68
N MET A 58 5.03 14.38 5.87
CA MET A 58 4.38 14.24 4.58
C MET A 58 5.38 13.68 3.55
N VAL A 59 4.94 12.71 2.76
CA VAL A 59 5.71 12.14 1.67
C VAL A 59 4.91 12.30 0.37
N TYR A 60 5.43 13.11 -0.54
CA TYR A 60 4.79 13.47 -1.80
C TYR A 60 5.47 12.77 -2.98
N GLY A 61 4.71 12.04 -3.79
CA GLY A 61 5.23 11.33 -4.96
C GLY A 61 4.22 10.34 -5.56
N GLY A 62 4.65 9.63 -6.59
CA GLY A 62 3.86 8.59 -7.28
C GLY A 62 4.19 7.17 -6.82
N GLN A 63 4.02 6.20 -7.75
CA GLN A 63 4.38 4.79 -7.51
C GLN A 63 5.90 4.59 -7.69
N GLN A 64 6.67 4.95 -6.66
CA GLN A 64 8.13 4.94 -6.69
C GLN A 64 8.71 4.24 -5.47
N PHE A 65 9.86 3.62 -5.64
CA PHE A 65 10.61 2.98 -4.54
C PHE A 65 10.93 3.95 -3.40
N ASP A 66 11.30 5.18 -3.74
CA ASP A 66 11.69 6.22 -2.79
C ASP A 66 10.53 6.61 -1.86
N MET A 67 9.27 6.45 -2.29
CA MET A 67 8.09 6.61 -1.43
C MET A 67 8.10 5.57 -0.29
N ILE A 68 8.25 4.29 -0.63
CA ILE A 68 8.29 3.20 0.37
C ILE A 68 9.49 3.36 1.31
N ALA A 69 10.67 3.69 0.77
CA ALA A 69 11.85 3.96 1.58
C ALA A 69 11.63 5.13 2.55
N SER A 70 10.92 6.18 2.09
CA SER A 70 10.59 7.35 2.90
C SER A 70 9.53 7.05 3.98
N PHE A 71 8.53 6.23 3.70
CA PHE A 71 7.57 5.75 4.70
C PHE A 71 8.28 5.02 5.83
N LEU A 72 9.12 4.05 5.47
CA LEU A 72 9.86 3.27 6.45
C LEU A 72 10.87 4.13 7.24
N GLY A 73 11.55 5.08 6.59
CA GLY A 73 12.46 6.01 7.23
C GLY A 73 11.77 6.88 8.27
N SER A 74 10.59 7.42 7.93
CA SER A 74 9.76 8.23 8.84
C SER A 74 9.34 7.43 10.08
N VAL A 75 8.83 6.21 9.87
CA VAL A 75 8.36 5.34 10.96
C VAL A 75 9.51 4.84 11.83
N LYS A 76 10.67 4.54 11.25
CA LYS A 76 11.89 4.20 12.01
C LYS A 76 12.34 5.34 12.92
N ALA A 77 12.21 6.59 12.45
CA ALA A 77 12.53 7.80 13.21
C ALA A 77 11.45 8.19 14.24
N GLY A 78 10.34 7.43 14.35
CA GLY A 78 9.28 7.67 15.33
C GLY A 78 8.14 8.57 14.85
N HIS A 79 7.99 8.80 13.54
CA HIS A 79 6.99 9.69 12.95
C HIS A 79 6.05 8.94 12.02
N ALA A 80 4.74 9.21 12.12
CA ALA A 80 3.77 8.74 11.14
C ALA A 80 4.06 9.36 9.77
N TYR A 81 3.90 8.60 8.68
CA TYR A 81 3.93 9.20 7.36
C TYR A 81 2.54 9.61 6.86
N VAL A 82 2.49 10.65 6.04
CA VAL A 82 1.29 11.13 5.34
C VAL A 82 1.56 11.03 3.84
N PRO A 83 1.04 10.00 3.16
CA PRO A 83 1.29 9.84 1.73
C PRO A 83 0.39 10.78 0.92
N VAL A 84 0.97 11.51 -0.03
CA VAL A 84 0.24 12.38 -0.95
C VAL A 84 0.67 12.10 -2.38
N ASP A 85 -0.31 11.87 -3.25
CA ASP A 85 -0.09 11.51 -4.65
C ASP A 85 0.17 12.75 -5.51
N VAL A 86 1.05 12.62 -6.51
CA VAL A 86 1.40 13.68 -7.48
C VAL A 86 0.22 14.21 -8.28
N ASN A 87 -0.86 13.44 -8.40
CA ASN A 87 -2.08 13.85 -9.08
C ASN A 87 -3.07 14.58 -8.17
N SER A 88 -2.69 14.87 -6.91
CA SER A 88 -3.52 15.67 -6.01
C SER A 88 -3.58 17.10 -6.52
N ALA A 89 -4.79 17.68 -6.57
CA ALA A 89 -4.95 19.10 -6.90
C ALA A 89 -4.23 19.98 -5.86
N ASP A 90 -3.70 21.12 -6.29
CA ASP A 90 -2.92 22.04 -5.45
C ASP A 90 -3.70 22.51 -4.20
N GLU A 91 -5.00 22.78 -4.35
CA GLU A 91 -5.89 23.12 -3.23
C GLU A 91 -5.96 21.99 -2.19
N ARG A 92 -6.10 20.74 -2.66
CA ARG A 92 -6.11 19.58 -1.77
C ARG A 92 -4.77 19.39 -1.05
N LEU A 93 -3.66 19.60 -1.76
CA LEU A 93 -2.32 19.52 -1.19
C LEU A 93 -2.14 20.58 -0.08
N THR A 94 -2.57 21.82 -0.34
CA THR A 94 -2.59 22.91 0.65
C THR A 94 -3.43 22.54 1.87
N ASP A 95 -4.66 22.07 1.67
CA ASP A 95 -5.54 21.63 2.77
C ASP A 95 -4.90 20.51 3.61
N ILE A 96 -4.23 19.54 2.98
CA ILE A 96 -3.55 18.45 3.69
C ILE A 96 -2.40 18.99 4.56
N ILE A 97 -1.63 19.94 4.04
CA ILE A 97 -0.54 20.58 4.80
C ILE A 97 -1.09 21.38 5.98
N GLU A 98 -2.14 22.18 5.75
CA GLU A 98 -2.76 22.99 6.80
C GLU A 98 -3.38 22.15 7.93
N ILE A 99 -4.06 21.06 7.58
CA ILE A 99 -4.74 20.20 8.56
C ILE A 99 -3.76 19.21 9.21
N GLY A 100 -2.87 18.62 8.41
CA GLY A 100 -1.93 17.60 8.85
C GLY A 100 -0.75 18.16 9.63
N GLN A 101 -0.42 19.45 9.44
CA GLN A 101 0.70 20.15 10.09
C GLN A 101 1.98 19.31 10.13
N PRO A 102 2.48 18.83 8.97
CA PRO A 102 3.67 18.00 8.94
C PRO A 102 4.89 18.78 9.44
N ALA A 103 5.74 18.14 10.24
CA ALA A 103 7.00 18.73 10.67
C ALA A 103 8.05 18.77 9.55
N LEU A 104 7.87 17.95 8.54
CA LEU A 104 8.77 17.79 7.40
C LEU A 104 7.97 17.33 6.18
N ILE A 105 8.36 17.80 5.00
CA ILE A 105 7.86 17.31 3.72
C ILE A 105 9.01 16.64 2.97
N ILE A 106 8.82 15.40 2.56
CA ILE A 106 9.74 14.67 1.67
C ILE A 106 9.10 14.66 0.29
N ALA A 107 9.68 15.41 -0.63
CA ALA A 107 9.22 15.54 -2.00
C ALA A 107 10.04 14.58 -2.91
N VAL A 108 9.51 13.38 -3.12
CA VAL A 108 10.06 12.38 -4.05
C VAL A 108 9.90 12.84 -5.49
N ASP A 109 8.83 13.60 -5.76
CA ASP A 109 8.61 14.32 -7.00
C ASP A 109 8.55 15.84 -6.76
N GLU A 110 8.57 16.63 -7.84
CA GLU A 110 8.52 18.09 -7.74
C GLU A 110 7.18 18.55 -7.15
N LEU A 111 7.25 19.31 -6.05
CA LEU A 111 6.07 19.90 -5.43
C LEU A 111 5.50 21.03 -6.31
N PRO A 112 4.21 20.99 -6.66
CA PRO A 112 3.61 22.00 -7.55
C PRO A 112 3.32 23.35 -6.88
N ILE A 113 3.47 23.41 -5.55
CA ILE A 113 3.19 24.60 -4.73
C ILE A 113 4.40 25.02 -3.90
N GLU A 114 4.51 26.30 -3.59
CA GLU A 114 5.45 26.80 -2.59
C GLU A 114 4.90 26.56 -1.18
N VAL A 115 5.73 26.03 -0.29
CA VAL A 115 5.37 25.77 1.11
C VAL A 115 6.24 26.65 2.00
N ALA A 116 5.57 27.52 2.77
CA ALA A 116 6.24 28.31 3.80
C ALA A 116 6.22 27.55 5.15
N ASP A 117 7.18 27.90 6.01
CA ASP A 117 7.23 27.45 7.42
C ASP A 117 7.39 25.96 7.67
N VAL A 118 7.60 25.13 6.63
CA VAL A 118 7.91 23.68 6.74
C VAL A 118 9.15 23.35 5.93
N THR A 119 10.07 22.62 6.51
CA THR A 119 11.24 22.14 5.77
C THR A 119 10.82 21.16 4.69
N VAL A 120 11.28 21.38 3.46
CA VAL A 120 11.06 20.48 2.32
C VAL A 120 12.38 19.84 1.91
N ILE A 121 12.44 18.52 1.92
CA ILE A 121 13.53 17.73 1.31
C ILE A 121 13.11 17.44 -0.13
N ASN A 122 13.76 18.05 -1.09
CA ASN A 122 13.51 17.79 -2.51
C ASN A 122 14.21 16.49 -2.97
N LYS A 123 13.89 16.05 -4.19
CA LYS A 123 14.42 14.81 -4.79
C LYS A 123 15.96 14.72 -4.78
N THR A 124 16.65 15.83 -5.06
CA THR A 124 18.12 15.86 -5.07
C THR A 124 18.67 15.64 -3.66
N GLN A 125 18.14 16.37 -2.68
CA GLN A 125 18.54 16.22 -1.27
C GLN A 125 18.21 14.82 -0.74
N LEU A 126 17.03 14.28 -1.10
CA LEU A 126 16.64 12.91 -0.72
C LEU A 126 17.64 11.87 -1.27
N THR A 127 18.03 12.02 -2.54
CA THR A 127 19.05 11.15 -3.16
C THR A 127 20.39 11.26 -2.43
N GLU A 128 20.81 12.45 -2.04
CA GLU A 128 22.03 12.67 -1.26
C GLU A 128 21.95 11.98 0.11
N ILE A 129 20.80 12.09 0.81
CA ILE A 129 20.56 11.45 2.09
C ILE A 129 20.65 9.92 1.94
N PHE A 130 19.97 9.33 0.96
CA PHE A 130 20.00 7.89 0.71
C PHE A 130 21.43 7.38 0.41
N ASN A 131 22.22 8.19 -0.26
CA ASN A 131 23.62 7.84 -0.60
C ASN A 131 24.59 7.93 0.59
N THR A 132 24.22 8.56 1.70
CA THR A 132 25.09 8.58 2.89
C THR A 132 25.35 7.17 3.42
N GLY A 133 24.38 6.27 3.29
CA GLY A 133 24.49 4.88 3.75
C GLY A 133 24.59 4.77 5.27
N ASN A 134 24.13 5.78 6.01
CA ASN A 134 24.16 5.78 7.47
C ASN A 134 23.29 4.65 8.02
N ALA A 135 23.87 3.81 8.86
CA ALA A 135 23.09 2.85 9.63
C ALA A 135 22.29 3.58 10.71
N PHE A 136 21.09 3.09 10.96
CA PHE A 136 20.21 3.63 11.99
C PHE A 136 19.84 2.55 13.01
N LYS A 137 19.97 2.89 14.29
CA LYS A 137 19.49 2.04 15.36
C LYS A 137 18.13 2.56 15.81
N MET A 138 17.08 1.81 15.54
CA MET A 138 15.72 2.12 15.97
C MET A 138 15.63 2.16 17.51
N THR A 139 15.71 3.36 18.08
CA THR A 139 15.60 3.59 19.53
C THR A 139 14.16 3.88 19.95
N GLN A 140 13.43 4.59 19.13
CA GLN A 140 12.05 5.02 19.37
C GLN A 140 11.20 4.95 18.09
N PRO A 141 11.12 3.78 17.39
CA PRO A 141 10.27 3.66 16.23
C PRO A 141 8.79 3.77 16.62
N VAL A 142 7.93 4.00 15.63
CA VAL A 142 6.48 3.91 15.86
C VAL A 142 6.09 2.49 16.26
N VAL A 143 5.42 2.36 17.42
CA VAL A 143 4.96 1.08 17.98
C VAL A 143 3.62 1.22 18.69
N GLY A 144 2.94 0.11 18.93
CA GLY A 144 1.72 0.06 19.71
C GLY A 144 0.60 0.91 19.11
N ASP A 145 0.01 1.78 19.91
CA ASP A 145 -1.08 2.68 19.53
C ASP A 145 -0.62 3.99 18.85
N GLU A 146 0.69 4.17 18.65
CA GLU A 146 1.23 5.32 17.93
C GLU A 146 0.86 5.25 16.44
N ASN A 147 0.58 6.41 15.84
CA ASN A 147 0.22 6.51 14.43
C ASN A 147 1.35 6.04 13.52
N PHE A 148 1.06 5.04 12.70
CA PHE A 148 1.98 4.54 11.67
C PHE A 148 1.83 5.35 10.38
N TYR A 149 0.58 5.59 9.96
CA TYR A 149 0.28 6.47 8.83
C TYR A 149 -0.99 7.27 9.06
N ILE A 150 -1.13 8.36 8.29
CA ILE A 150 -2.32 9.19 8.26
C ILE A 150 -2.72 9.36 6.79
N ILE A 151 -3.86 8.79 6.39
CA ILE A 151 -4.39 8.93 5.03
C ILE A 151 -5.54 9.92 5.03
N PHE A 152 -5.49 10.88 4.11
CA PHE A 152 -6.52 11.90 3.96
C PHE A 152 -7.63 11.44 3.01
N THR A 153 -8.84 11.33 3.55
CA THR A 153 -10.06 10.99 2.79
C THR A 153 -10.91 12.25 2.54
N SER A 154 -11.85 12.16 1.59
CA SER A 154 -12.83 13.23 1.37
C SER A 154 -13.77 13.31 2.57
N GLY A 155 -13.69 14.39 3.34
CA GLY A 155 -14.60 14.65 4.44
C GLY A 155 -16.01 15.02 3.95
N THR A 156 -17.04 14.75 4.75
CA THR A 156 -18.44 15.10 4.47
C THR A 156 -18.66 16.63 4.41
N THR A 157 -17.74 17.43 4.94
CA THR A 157 -17.77 18.90 4.94
C THR A 157 -17.04 19.53 3.77
N GLY A 158 -16.51 18.73 2.82
CA GLY A 158 -15.72 19.21 1.68
C GLY A 158 -14.22 19.34 1.96
N LYS A 159 -13.79 19.49 3.22
CA LYS A 159 -12.36 19.47 3.58
C LYS A 159 -11.86 18.04 3.80
N PRO A 160 -10.59 17.76 3.47
CA PRO A 160 -9.98 16.46 3.74
C PRO A 160 -9.97 16.14 5.24
N LYS A 161 -10.13 14.84 5.57
CA LYS A 161 -10.02 14.33 6.93
C LYS A 161 -8.87 13.35 7.02
N GLY A 162 -7.91 13.58 7.92
CA GLY A 162 -6.79 12.68 8.19
C GLY A 162 -7.22 11.51 9.08
N VAL A 163 -7.29 10.31 8.51
CA VAL A 163 -7.55 9.06 9.24
C VAL A 163 -6.23 8.53 9.76
N GLN A 164 -6.14 8.38 11.08
CA GLN A 164 -4.95 7.95 11.79
C GLN A 164 -4.99 6.45 12.03
N ILE A 165 -3.99 5.73 11.56
CA ILE A 165 -3.87 4.28 11.73
C ILE A 165 -2.63 3.97 12.53
N SER A 166 -2.83 3.25 13.65
CA SER A 166 -1.74 2.88 14.54
C SER A 166 -0.93 1.69 14.02
N HIS A 167 0.27 1.51 14.58
CA HIS A 167 1.08 0.33 14.31
C HIS A 167 0.34 -0.97 14.66
N ASP A 168 -0.37 -1.03 15.80
CA ASP A 168 -1.11 -2.22 16.20
C ASP A 168 -2.28 -2.53 15.26
N ASN A 169 -2.98 -1.51 14.75
CA ASN A 169 -3.99 -1.70 13.70
C ASN A 169 -3.38 -2.37 12.47
N LEU A 170 -2.20 -1.89 12.06
CA LEU A 170 -1.51 -2.41 10.88
C LEU A 170 -0.96 -3.82 11.11
N VAL A 171 -0.44 -4.13 12.30
CA VAL A 171 -0.02 -5.49 12.70
C VAL A 171 -1.19 -6.47 12.66
N SER A 172 -2.36 -6.06 13.17
CA SER A 172 -3.58 -6.85 13.12
C SER A 172 -4.00 -7.13 11.67
N PHE A 173 -4.05 -6.10 10.82
CA PHE A 173 -4.37 -6.24 9.40
C PHE A 173 -3.37 -7.15 8.66
N ALA A 174 -2.07 -6.90 8.82
CA ALA A 174 -1.02 -7.69 8.17
C ALA A 174 -1.04 -9.16 8.62
N SER A 175 -1.28 -9.41 9.91
CA SER A 175 -1.39 -10.76 10.44
C SER A 175 -2.59 -11.52 9.86
N TRP A 176 -3.71 -10.84 9.62
CA TRP A 176 -4.88 -11.41 8.96
C TRP A 176 -4.61 -11.71 7.48
N MET A 177 -4.00 -10.77 6.75
CA MET A 177 -3.63 -10.96 5.33
C MET A 177 -2.65 -12.12 5.13
N LEU A 178 -1.69 -12.29 6.04
CA LEU A 178 -0.68 -13.36 6.00
C LEU A 178 -1.12 -14.64 6.72
N GLY A 179 -2.35 -14.68 7.21
CA GLY A 179 -2.96 -15.84 7.85
C GLY A 179 -3.50 -16.86 6.84
N GLU A 180 -4.20 -17.86 7.35
CA GLU A 180 -4.69 -18.99 6.55
C GLU A 180 -5.79 -18.61 5.54
N THR A 181 -6.50 -17.50 5.78
CA THR A 181 -7.66 -17.08 4.97
C THR A 181 -7.29 -16.81 3.51
N PHE A 182 -6.16 -16.16 3.25
CA PHE A 182 -5.83 -15.62 1.94
C PHE A 182 -4.68 -16.35 1.22
N ASP A 183 -4.07 -17.35 1.84
CA ASP A 183 -2.98 -18.13 1.25
C ASP A 183 -1.89 -17.23 0.62
N TRP A 184 -1.42 -16.26 1.40
CA TRP A 184 -0.38 -15.33 0.94
C TRP A 184 1.00 -15.98 1.01
N GLN A 185 1.48 -16.40 -0.15
CA GLN A 185 2.73 -17.14 -0.25
C GLN A 185 3.95 -16.23 -0.16
N SER A 186 5.02 -16.73 0.48
CA SER A 186 6.31 -16.04 0.53
C SER A 186 6.94 -15.91 -0.85
N GLY A 187 7.58 -14.76 -1.12
CA GLY A 187 8.30 -14.52 -2.37
C GLY A 187 7.40 -14.19 -3.57
N SER A 188 6.13 -13.84 -3.34
CA SER A 188 5.19 -13.50 -4.42
C SER A 188 5.53 -12.17 -5.09
N ASN A 189 5.36 -12.10 -6.41
CA ASN A 189 5.29 -10.86 -7.18
C ASN A 189 3.87 -10.31 -7.07
N VAL A 190 3.71 -9.13 -6.51
CA VAL A 190 2.40 -8.53 -6.22
C VAL A 190 2.24 -7.23 -7.01
N LEU A 191 1.11 -7.07 -7.70
CA LEU A 191 0.79 -5.81 -8.38
C LEU A 191 0.66 -4.69 -7.35
N SER A 192 1.43 -3.62 -7.51
CA SER A 192 1.32 -2.38 -6.75
C SER A 192 0.88 -1.27 -7.70
N GLN A 193 -0.44 -1.03 -7.74
CA GLN A 193 -1.10 -0.08 -8.62
C GLN A 193 -1.89 0.98 -7.85
N PRO A 194 -2.59 0.67 -6.74
CA PRO A 194 -3.32 1.70 -6.01
C PRO A 194 -2.39 2.83 -5.55
N PRO A 195 -2.76 4.11 -5.73
CA PRO A 195 -1.96 5.23 -5.23
C PRO A 195 -1.67 5.10 -3.73
N TYR A 196 -0.48 5.46 -3.29
CA TYR A 196 -0.12 5.37 -1.87
C TYR A 196 -0.95 6.28 -0.96
N SER A 197 -1.58 7.31 -1.50
CA SER A 197 -2.55 8.16 -0.81
C SER A 197 -3.92 7.49 -0.60
N PHE A 198 -4.12 6.29 -1.11
CA PHE A 198 -5.31 5.46 -0.94
C PHE A 198 -4.94 4.20 -0.15
N ASP A 199 -5.68 3.89 0.92
CA ASP A 199 -5.33 2.83 1.86
C ASP A 199 -5.33 1.41 1.27
N LEU A 200 -5.98 1.19 0.13
CA LEU A 200 -5.88 -0.07 -0.61
C LEU A 200 -4.42 -0.42 -0.95
N SER A 201 -3.54 0.57 -1.14
CA SER A 201 -2.11 0.34 -1.36
C SER A 201 -1.45 -0.40 -0.19
N VAL A 202 -1.95 -0.21 1.03
CA VAL A 202 -1.44 -0.90 2.23
C VAL A 202 -1.71 -2.41 2.15
N MET A 203 -2.77 -2.83 1.42
CA MET A 203 -3.05 -4.24 1.15
C MET A 203 -2.02 -4.88 0.22
N ASP A 204 -1.39 -4.10 -0.69
CA ASP A 204 -0.34 -4.64 -1.54
C ASP A 204 1.04 -4.61 -0.86
N TRP A 205 1.51 -3.44 -0.37
CA TRP A 205 2.91 -3.30 -0.01
C TRP A 205 3.28 -3.91 1.36
N ILE A 206 2.43 -3.82 2.38
CA ILE A 206 2.74 -4.36 3.71
C ILE A 206 2.84 -5.90 3.72
N PRO A 207 1.82 -6.65 3.28
CA PRO A 207 1.92 -8.11 3.25
C PRO A 207 3.03 -8.60 2.32
N THR A 208 3.25 -7.91 1.20
CA THR A 208 4.30 -8.28 0.24
C THR A 208 5.69 -8.20 0.87
N LEU A 209 6.03 -7.06 1.48
CA LEU A 209 7.34 -6.89 2.11
C LEU A 209 7.52 -7.85 3.30
N LEU A 210 6.50 -8.05 4.12
CA LEU A 210 6.55 -9.00 5.24
C LEU A 210 6.67 -10.46 4.79
N ALA A 211 6.14 -10.80 3.61
CA ALA A 211 6.25 -12.13 3.01
C ALA A 211 7.47 -12.29 2.09
N LYS A 212 8.46 -11.40 2.12
CA LYS A 212 9.67 -11.45 1.27
C LYS A 212 9.36 -11.42 -0.23
N GLY A 213 8.25 -10.80 -0.61
CA GLY A 213 7.80 -10.67 -1.99
C GLY A 213 8.40 -9.46 -2.68
N THR A 214 8.02 -9.29 -3.95
CA THR A 214 8.41 -8.15 -4.79
C THR A 214 7.18 -7.34 -5.15
N LEU A 215 7.19 -6.05 -4.85
CA LEU A 215 6.20 -5.10 -5.37
C LEU A 215 6.48 -4.83 -6.85
N LYS A 216 5.55 -5.19 -7.70
CA LYS A 216 5.58 -4.89 -9.14
C LYS A 216 4.81 -3.59 -9.36
N ALA A 217 5.52 -2.48 -9.29
CA ALA A 217 4.93 -1.17 -9.39
C ALA A 217 4.49 -0.88 -10.83
N LEU A 218 3.27 -0.41 -10.95
CA LEU A 218 2.68 0.03 -12.20
C LEU A 218 2.40 1.54 -12.12
N PRO A 219 3.26 2.38 -12.71
CA PRO A 219 3.06 3.81 -12.74
C PRO A 219 1.72 4.19 -13.38
N LYS A 220 1.10 5.27 -12.88
CA LYS A 220 -0.23 5.72 -13.32
C LYS A 220 -0.29 5.96 -14.82
N GLU A 221 0.73 6.55 -15.42
CA GLU A 221 0.78 6.81 -16.85
C GLU A 221 0.67 5.52 -17.69
N SER A 222 1.28 4.43 -17.17
CA SER A 222 1.18 3.10 -17.81
C SER A 222 -0.15 2.43 -17.54
N ALA A 223 -0.78 2.70 -16.40
CA ALA A 223 -2.10 2.17 -16.04
C ALA A 223 -3.23 2.86 -16.83
N ASP A 224 -3.11 4.15 -17.12
CA ASP A 224 -4.09 4.97 -17.83
C ASP A 224 -4.03 4.78 -19.35
N ASP A 225 -2.89 4.35 -19.91
CA ASP A 225 -2.76 3.95 -21.31
C ASP A 225 -3.05 2.45 -21.48
N PHE A 226 -4.26 2.11 -21.88
CA PHE A 226 -4.70 0.72 -22.04
C PHE A 226 -3.80 -0.09 -22.98
N LYS A 227 -3.26 0.53 -24.02
CA LYS A 227 -2.35 -0.14 -24.96
C LYS A 227 -1.01 -0.47 -24.30
N ALA A 228 -0.49 0.45 -23.50
CA ALA A 228 0.71 0.22 -22.70
C ALA A 228 0.44 -0.83 -21.61
N LEU A 229 -0.67 -0.70 -20.87
CA LEU A 229 -1.11 -1.63 -19.84
C LEU A 229 -1.13 -3.07 -20.33
N PHE A 230 -1.86 -3.36 -21.41
CA PHE A 230 -2.00 -4.72 -21.94
C PHE A 230 -0.67 -5.33 -22.41
N LYS A 231 0.26 -4.50 -22.87
CA LYS A 231 1.62 -4.94 -23.22
C LYS A 231 2.50 -5.21 -21.99
N ILE A 232 2.31 -4.43 -20.93
CA ILE A 232 3.13 -4.50 -19.70
C ILE A 232 2.71 -5.68 -18.83
N LEU A 233 1.42 -5.91 -18.64
CA LEU A 233 0.88 -6.90 -17.69
C LEU A 233 1.53 -8.28 -17.78
N PRO A 234 1.73 -8.91 -18.96
CA PRO A 234 2.40 -10.22 -19.05
C PRO A 234 3.85 -10.19 -18.56
N SER A 235 4.55 -9.07 -18.72
CA SER A 235 5.96 -8.93 -18.33
C SER A 235 6.18 -8.82 -16.82
N LEU A 236 5.16 -8.43 -16.05
CA LEU A 236 5.23 -8.28 -14.61
C LEU A 236 5.34 -9.63 -13.88
N GLN A 237 4.96 -10.75 -14.52
CA GLN A 237 5.02 -12.11 -13.96
C GLN A 237 4.36 -12.18 -12.57
N LEU A 238 3.16 -11.63 -12.45
CA LEU A 238 2.43 -11.50 -11.20
C LEU A 238 2.03 -12.85 -10.61
N ASN A 239 2.10 -12.96 -9.29
CA ASN A 239 1.47 -14.03 -8.51
C ASN A 239 0.16 -13.55 -7.90
N LYS A 240 0.10 -12.29 -7.50
CA LYS A 240 -1.07 -11.71 -6.84
C LYS A 240 -1.43 -10.36 -7.45
N TRP A 241 -2.72 -10.12 -7.51
CA TRP A 241 -3.33 -8.90 -8.01
C TRP A 241 -4.08 -8.22 -6.88
N VAL A 242 -3.75 -6.97 -6.57
CA VAL A 242 -4.47 -6.13 -5.60
C VAL A 242 -4.96 -4.89 -6.34
N SER A 243 -6.27 -4.68 -6.40
CA SER A 243 -6.85 -3.48 -7.02
C SER A 243 -8.31 -3.26 -6.60
N THR A 244 -8.91 -2.16 -7.09
CA THR A 244 -10.36 -2.06 -7.18
C THR A 244 -10.91 -2.99 -8.28
N PRO A 245 -12.17 -3.44 -8.19
CA PRO A 245 -12.83 -4.19 -9.26
C PRO A 245 -12.81 -3.49 -10.62
N SER A 246 -12.98 -2.17 -10.66
CA SER A 246 -12.98 -1.40 -11.90
C SER A 246 -11.64 -1.46 -12.64
N PHE A 247 -10.51 -1.49 -11.94
CA PHE A 247 -9.21 -1.65 -12.59
C PHE A 247 -9.04 -3.06 -13.20
N ALA A 248 -9.56 -4.10 -12.54
CA ALA A 248 -9.58 -5.44 -13.12
C ALA A 248 -10.51 -5.51 -14.34
N ASP A 249 -11.65 -4.79 -14.35
CA ASP A 249 -12.52 -4.69 -15.54
C ASP A 249 -11.79 -4.06 -16.72
N VAL A 250 -10.92 -3.07 -16.50
CA VAL A 250 -10.04 -2.51 -17.55
C VAL A 250 -9.09 -3.57 -18.09
N ALA A 251 -8.41 -4.33 -17.22
CA ALA A 251 -7.52 -5.41 -17.65
C ALA A 251 -8.28 -6.52 -18.42
N LEU A 252 -9.52 -6.81 -18.02
CA LEU A 252 -10.40 -7.77 -18.68
C LEU A 252 -10.93 -7.32 -20.07
N LEU A 253 -10.70 -6.07 -20.48
CA LEU A 253 -10.96 -5.64 -21.86
C LEU A 253 -9.98 -6.31 -22.85
N ASP A 254 -8.78 -6.66 -22.38
CA ASP A 254 -7.84 -7.46 -23.16
C ASP A 254 -8.28 -8.94 -23.15
N PRO A 255 -8.61 -9.56 -24.32
CA PRO A 255 -8.90 -10.99 -24.39
C PRO A 255 -7.70 -11.88 -24.05
N GLU A 256 -6.50 -11.33 -24.12
CA GLU A 256 -5.26 -12.05 -23.77
C GLU A 256 -4.95 -11.99 -22.26
N PHE A 257 -5.67 -11.21 -21.47
CA PHE A 257 -5.59 -11.24 -20.00
C PHE A 257 -6.32 -12.49 -19.47
N LYS A 258 -5.58 -13.60 -19.45
CA LYS A 258 -6.05 -14.94 -19.09
C LYS A 258 -4.91 -15.82 -18.57
N GLN A 259 -5.22 -16.93 -17.90
CA GLN A 259 -4.29 -17.82 -17.23
C GLN A 259 -3.10 -18.25 -18.11
N GLN A 260 -3.34 -18.53 -19.40
CA GLN A 260 -2.28 -18.99 -20.33
C GLN A 260 -1.16 -17.97 -20.50
N ASN A 261 -1.48 -16.67 -20.43
CA ASN A 261 -0.52 -15.58 -20.62
C ASN A 261 -0.02 -15.02 -19.26
N HIS A 262 -0.68 -15.38 -18.17
CA HIS A 262 -0.33 -15.04 -16.80
C HIS A 262 -0.28 -16.30 -15.92
N PRO A 263 0.61 -17.28 -16.24
CA PRO A 263 0.55 -18.61 -15.60
C PRO A 263 0.82 -18.61 -14.10
N ASN A 264 1.49 -17.57 -13.60
CA ASN A 264 1.85 -17.44 -12.19
C ASN A 264 0.76 -16.75 -11.35
N LEU A 265 -0.23 -16.08 -11.99
CA LEU A 265 -1.26 -15.32 -11.30
C LEU A 265 -2.27 -16.26 -10.65
N ASN A 266 -2.22 -16.35 -9.33
CA ASN A 266 -2.95 -17.32 -8.54
C ASN A 266 -3.94 -16.74 -7.53
N ALA A 267 -3.96 -15.39 -7.36
CA ALA A 267 -4.96 -14.74 -6.51
C ALA A 267 -5.23 -13.29 -6.93
N PHE A 268 -6.51 -12.91 -6.82
CA PHE A 268 -7.00 -11.54 -6.96
C PHE A 268 -7.61 -11.08 -5.62
N PHE A 269 -7.24 -9.88 -5.19
CA PHE A 269 -7.77 -9.24 -3.98
C PHE A 269 -8.44 -7.93 -4.35
N PHE A 270 -9.72 -7.81 -4.03
CA PHE A 270 -10.52 -6.63 -4.34
C PHE A 270 -11.01 -5.94 -3.07
N CYS A 271 -10.92 -4.62 -3.04
CA CYS A 271 -11.48 -3.75 -2.02
C CYS A 271 -11.79 -2.36 -2.61
N GLY A 272 -12.54 -1.54 -1.89
CA GLY A 272 -12.81 -0.14 -2.22
C GLY A 272 -14.04 0.09 -3.10
N GLU A 273 -14.50 -0.92 -3.85
CA GLU A 273 -15.67 -0.85 -4.73
C GLU A 273 -16.50 -2.14 -4.67
N VAL A 274 -17.70 -2.11 -5.22
CA VAL A 274 -18.55 -3.30 -5.31
C VAL A 274 -18.02 -4.24 -6.39
N LEU A 275 -17.63 -5.45 -6.00
CA LEU A 275 -17.32 -6.52 -6.94
C LEU A 275 -18.64 -7.06 -7.54
N THR A 276 -18.80 -6.96 -8.87
CA THR A 276 -19.97 -7.48 -9.55
C THR A 276 -19.86 -8.97 -9.83
N SER A 277 -21.01 -9.66 -9.94
CA SER A 277 -21.04 -11.07 -10.37
C SER A 277 -20.43 -11.26 -11.77
N THR A 278 -20.64 -10.30 -12.66
CA THR A 278 -20.07 -10.32 -14.01
C THR A 278 -18.55 -10.27 -14.01
N THR A 279 -17.95 -9.37 -13.23
CA THR A 279 -16.50 -9.27 -13.10
C THR A 279 -15.90 -10.53 -12.46
N ALA A 280 -16.51 -11.00 -11.36
CA ALA A 280 -16.11 -12.21 -10.68
C ALA A 280 -16.17 -13.45 -11.60
N GLN A 281 -17.27 -13.62 -12.37
CA GLN A 281 -17.42 -14.72 -13.32
C GLN A 281 -16.34 -14.68 -14.41
N LYS A 282 -16.12 -13.52 -15.02
CA LYS A 282 -15.06 -13.37 -16.05
C LYS A 282 -13.68 -13.74 -15.52
N LEU A 283 -13.36 -13.37 -14.28
CA LEU A 283 -12.09 -13.72 -13.65
C LEU A 283 -11.97 -15.23 -13.45
N LEU A 284 -13.00 -15.88 -12.88
CA LEU A 284 -12.99 -17.34 -12.68
C LEU A 284 -12.94 -18.13 -13.99
N ASP A 285 -13.56 -17.62 -15.05
CA ASP A 285 -13.54 -18.26 -16.38
C ASP A 285 -12.15 -18.12 -17.05
N ARG A 286 -11.50 -16.96 -16.91
CA ARG A 286 -10.20 -16.68 -17.54
C ARG A 286 -8.99 -17.16 -16.73
N PHE A 287 -9.15 -17.27 -15.41
CA PHE A 287 -8.12 -17.69 -14.47
C PHE A 287 -8.63 -18.82 -13.57
N PRO A 288 -8.85 -20.02 -14.15
CA PRO A 288 -9.44 -21.15 -13.41
C PRO A 288 -8.58 -21.64 -12.24
N ASP A 289 -7.28 -21.38 -12.26
CA ASP A 289 -6.34 -21.77 -11.20
C ASP A 289 -6.18 -20.68 -10.13
N ALA A 290 -6.75 -19.49 -10.33
CA ALA A 290 -6.63 -18.37 -9.40
C ALA A 290 -7.83 -18.28 -8.45
N LYS A 291 -7.55 -17.85 -7.23
CA LYS A 291 -8.59 -17.52 -6.23
C LYS A 291 -8.98 -16.04 -6.36
N VAL A 292 -10.26 -15.75 -6.25
CA VAL A 292 -10.78 -14.38 -6.24
C VAL A 292 -11.28 -14.08 -4.84
N TYR A 293 -10.77 -13.04 -4.22
CA TYR A 293 -11.18 -12.58 -2.90
C TYR A 293 -11.86 -11.22 -2.98
N ASN A 294 -13.04 -11.10 -2.36
CA ASN A 294 -13.72 -9.83 -2.12
C ASN A 294 -13.50 -9.45 -0.66
N THR A 295 -13.01 -8.25 -0.41
CA THR A 295 -12.77 -7.72 0.92
C THR A 295 -13.47 -6.37 1.08
N TYR A 296 -13.77 -5.98 2.32
CA TYR A 296 -14.41 -4.70 2.60
C TYR A 296 -13.94 -4.14 3.94
N GLY A 297 -13.74 -2.84 3.96
CA GLY A 297 -13.53 -2.02 5.14
C GLY A 297 -13.42 -0.55 4.77
N PRO A 298 -13.79 0.37 5.67
CA PRO A 298 -13.47 1.78 5.53
C PRO A 298 -12.03 2.03 5.98
N THR A 299 -11.45 3.15 5.55
CA THR A 299 -10.09 3.56 5.95
C THR A 299 -9.93 3.62 7.46
N GLU A 300 -10.97 4.06 8.19
CA GLU A 300 -11.00 4.12 9.66
C GLU A 300 -10.89 2.74 10.34
N ALA A 301 -11.10 1.66 9.58
CA ALA A 301 -10.96 0.28 10.08
C ALA A 301 -9.74 -0.45 9.45
N THR A 302 -8.77 0.29 8.95
CA THR A 302 -7.52 -0.23 8.39
C THR A 302 -7.75 -1.13 7.17
N VAL A 303 -8.04 -0.51 6.03
CA VAL A 303 -8.19 -1.11 4.69
C VAL A 303 -9.40 -2.06 4.58
N ALA A 304 -9.38 -3.17 5.33
CA ALA A 304 -10.43 -4.19 5.26
C ALA A 304 -10.57 -4.95 6.58
N VAL A 305 -11.82 -5.27 6.92
CA VAL A 305 -12.20 -6.03 8.12
C VAL A 305 -13.03 -7.28 7.80
N THR A 306 -13.48 -7.42 6.56
CA THR A 306 -14.17 -8.62 6.09
C THR A 306 -13.54 -9.14 4.81
N GLY A 307 -13.69 -10.44 4.56
CA GLY A 307 -13.21 -11.07 3.35
C GLY A 307 -13.88 -12.41 3.06
N LEU A 308 -13.96 -12.74 1.78
CA LEU A 308 -14.52 -14.00 1.29
C LEU A 308 -13.86 -14.39 -0.02
N GLN A 309 -13.56 -15.69 -0.17
CA GLN A 309 -13.22 -16.24 -1.46
C GLN A 309 -14.52 -16.38 -2.30
N ILE A 310 -14.51 -15.77 -3.47
CA ILE A 310 -15.60 -15.87 -4.43
C ILE A 310 -15.44 -17.16 -5.25
N THR A 311 -16.43 -18.02 -5.20
CA THR A 311 -16.51 -19.29 -5.94
C THR A 311 -17.70 -19.26 -6.87
N GLN A 312 -17.83 -20.26 -7.76
CA GLN A 312 -19.01 -20.40 -8.63
C GLN A 312 -20.32 -20.50 -7.83
N ASP A 313 -20.29 -21.18 -6.66
CA ASP A 313 -21.48 -21.29 -5.81
C ASP A 313 -21.88 -19.96 -5.19
N VAL A 314 -20.90 -19.11 -4.83
CA VAL A 314 -21.16 -17.75 -4.32
C VAL A 314 -21.81 -16.88 -5.42
N ILE A 315 -21.27 -16.95 -6.64
CA ILE A 315 -21.83 -16.20 -7.78
C ILE A 315 -23.25 -16.66 -8.10
N ALA A 316 -23.51 -17.97 -8.10
CA ALA A 316 -24.84 -18.52 -8.40
C ALA A 316 -25.91 -18.14 -7.37
N SER A 317 -25.50 -17.80 -6.14
CA SER A 317 -26.42 -17.50 -5.03
C SER A 317 -26.60 -15.99 -4.78
N HIS A 318 -25.84 -15.11 -5.43
CA HIS A 318 -25.84 -13.67 -5.12
C HIS A 318 -25.70 -12.81 -6.38
N ASP A 319 -26.58 -11.83 -6.55
CA ASP A 319 -26.48 -10.84 -7.63
C ASP A 319 -25.30 -9.86 -7.43
N LYS A 320 -25.02 -9.50 -6.18
CA LYS A 320 -23.85 -8.71 -5.77
C LYS A 320 -22.99 -9.56 -4.87
N MET A 321 -21.69 -9.53 -5.09
CA MET A 321 -20.79 -10.36 -4.28
C MET A 321 -20.81 -9.90 -2.82
N PRO A 322 -21.01 -10.86 -1.88
CA PRO A 322 -21.00 -10.55 -0.46
C PRO A 322 -19.60 -10.08 -0.01
N ILE A 323 -19.59 -9.25 1.03
CA ILE A 323 -18.34 -8.73 1.62
C ILE A 323 -17.63 -9.75 2.52
N GLY A 324 -18.29 -10.84 2.83
CA GLY A 324 -17.70 -11.98 3.53
C GLY A 324 -17.80 -11.93 5.05
N TYR A 325 -16.85 -12.64 5.68
CA TYR A 325 -16.81 -12.84 7.11
C TYR A 325 -15.83 -11.86 7.76
N VAL A 326 -16.19 -11.44 8.96
CA VAL A 326 -15.38 -10.51 9.74
C VAL A 326 -14.08 -11.16 10.23
N LYS A 327 -13.03 -10.37 10.26
CA LYS A 327 -11.73 -10.72 10.84
C LYS A 327 -11.90 -11.10 12.32
N SER A 328 -11.15 -12.09 12.80
CA SER A 328 -11.37 -12.74 14.12
C SER A 328 -11.26 -11.83 15.33
N ASP A 329 -10.53 -10.72 15.24
CA ASP A 329 -10.34 -9.72 16.29
C ASP A 329 -11.24 -8.49 16.12
N THR A 330 -12.21 -8.54 15.20
CA THR A 330 -13.11 -7.44 14.88
C THR A 330 -14.56 -7.86 15.17
N LYS A 331 -15.36 -6.94 15.70
CA LYS A 331 -16.78 -7.14 15.95
C LYS A 331 -17.62 -6.22 15.05
N ILE A 332 -18.57 -6.80 14.32
CA ILE A 332 -19.59 -6.06 13.57
C ILE A 332 -20.89 -6.06 14.37
N ILE A 333 -21.51 -4.91 14.49
CA ILE A 333 -22.83 -4.73 15.08
C ILE A 333 -23.71 -4.08 14.01
N ILE A 334 -24.81 -4.76 13.66
CA ILE A 334 -25.82 -4.20 12.78
C ILE A 334 -26.89 -3.58 13.65
N GLN A 335 -27.14 -2.29 13.45
CA GLN A 335 -28.18 -1.53 14.18
C GLN A 335 -29.24 -1.05 13.17
N ASP A 336 -30.47 -1.05 13.57
CA ASP A 336 -31.55 -0.37 12.86
C ASP A 336 -31.62 1.13 13.23
N SER A 337 -32.63 1.83 12.71
CA SER A 337 -32.80 3.26 12.98
C SER A 337 -33.06 3.61 14.46
N ASP A 338 -33.38 2.62 15.25
CA ASP A 338 -33.76 2.78 16.67
C ASP A 338 -32.61 2.38 17.63
N GLY A 339 -31.49 1.86 17.11
CA GLY A 339 -30.23 1.57 17.84
C GLY A 339 -30.07 0.13 18.29
#